data_7905f944bebd2444a7ceea73985f62b4
#
_entry.id   7905f944bebd2444a7ceea73985f62b4
#
_cell.length_a   1.000
_cell.length_b   1.000
_cell.length_c   1.000
_cell.angle_alpha   90.00
_cell.angle_beta   90.00
_cell.angle_gamma   90.00
#
_symmetry.space_group_name_H-M   'P 1'
#
loop_
_entity.id
_entity.type
_entity.pdbx_description
1 polymer ?
#
loop_
_entity_poly.entity_id
_entity_poly.type
_entity_poly.pdbx_seq_one_letter_code
_entity_poly.pdbx_strand_id
1 'polypeptide(L)'
;MLLKRVSLAAALFFSAINVATAADVWGLKPGTPELKSATTLAFGPEDILFVGDAKNATVFAIATGNTAGDAASASINIDDLPTAIANELHAKKVEVNDVAVNPRTGAAFVAVTADDHAALVQIDGAGKISELSLKDIKFSKATLANAPEDKVVGEGRRAQNRRADSITDIAFFENKLLVSGLSTAQSASTVREISFPFADADKGIGVEIYHAAHGKSEDSSAMRTFVAMMIDGEPSILGAYVCTPLVKIPVKELSASGEKVKATTVAELGNRNRPLDMISYSKDGAEYLLLSNSARGVMKITTAGLKENKGLTEPVSGGGSAGQKYETVESMAGVVQLDKLNETSALVLVQAEGGPQYLKTIALP
;
A
#
# COMPACT_ATOMS: atom_id res chain seq x y z
N MET A 1 19.21 55.05 -62.11
CA MET A 1 19.96 54.12 -61.30
C MET A 1 19.05 53.72 -60.11
N LEU A 2 18.31 52.58 -60.29
CA LEU A 2 17.29 52.12 -59.32
C LEU A 2 17.94 51.08 -58.42
N LEU A 3 18.02 51.37 -57.07
CA LEU A 3 18.43 50.38 -56.08
C LEU A 3 17.21 49.50 -55.72
N LYS A 4 17.29 48.22 -56.05
CA LYS A 4 16.36 47.22 -55.53
C LYS A 4 16.72 46.88 -54.08
N ARG A 5 15.82 47.14 -53.12
CA ARG A 5 15.91 46.60 -51.76
C ARG A 5 15.45 45.16 -51.76
N VAL A 6 16.31 44.25 -51.37
CA VAL A 6 15.97 42.84 -51.09
C VAL A 6 15.68 42.76 -49.61
N SER A 7 14.42 42.48 -49.26
CA SER A 7 14.01 42.20 -47.86
C SER A 7 14.20 40.70 -47.60
N LEU A 8 15.12 40.39 -46.69
CA LEU A 8 15.36 39.03 -46.20
C LEU A 8 14.37 38.76 -45.07
N ALA A 9 13.36 37.93 -45.30
CA ALA A 9 12.45 37.45 -44.22
C ALA A 9 13.11 36.25 -43.53
N ALA A 10 13.55 36.44 -42.28
CA ALA A 10 14.03 35.35 -41.44
C ALA A 10 12.80 34.63 -40.84
N ALA A 11 12.52 33.41 -41.28
CA ALA A 11 11.55 32.52 -40.66
C ALA A 11 12.15 31.91 -39.41
N LEU A 12 11.70 32.33 -38.25
CA LEU A 12 11.98 31.70 -36.96
C LEU A 12 11.17 30.40 -36.83
N PHE A 13 11.84 29.27 -37.04
CA PHE A 13 11.29 27.95 -36.67
C PHE A 13 11.34 27.82 -35.15
N PHE A 14 10.21 27.99 -34.48
CA PHE A 14 10.03 27.54 -33.10
C PHE A 14 9.90 26.02 -33.08
N SER A 15 10.99 25.31 -32.83
CA SER A 15 10.93 23.90 -32.46
C SER A 15 10.26 23.81 -31.08
N ALA A 16 9.02 23.37 -31.04
CA ALA A 16 8.38 22.98 -29.76
C ALA A 16 9.16 21.80 -29.19
N ILE A 17 9.94 22.05 -28.15
CA ILE A 17 10.55 20.99 -27.34
C ILE A 17 9.40 20.37 -26.56
N ASN A 18 8.94 19.19 -26.96
CA ASN A 18 8.03 18.38 -26.17
C ASN A 18 8.81 17.90 -24.93
N VAL A 19 8.64 18.55 -23.81
CA VAL A 19 9.11 18.04 -22.52
C VAL A 19 8.17 16.89 -22.18
N ALA A 20 8.70 15.67 -22.19
CA ALA A 20 7.94 14.50 -21.74
C ALA A 20 7.51 14.72 -20.28
N THR A 21 6.24 14.52 -19.98
CA THR A 21 5.76 14.55 -18.59
C THR A 21 6.18 13.27 -17.87
N ALA A 22 6.22 13.28 -16.55
CA ALA A 22 6.46 12.09 -15.74
C ALA A 22 5.62 10.89 -16.18
N ALA A 23 4.32 11.11 -16.43
CA ALA A 23 3.41 10.08 -16.92
C ALA A 23 3.83 9.45 -18.25
N ASP A 24 4.46 10.22 -19.16
CA ASP A 24 4.93 9.71 -20.43
C ASP A 24 6.19 8.83 -20.26
N VAL A 25 7.08 9.21 -19.34
CA VAL A 25 8.27 8.42 -18.98
C VAL A 25 7.88 7.05 -18.42
N TRP A 26 6.80 7.00 -17.60
CA TRP A 26 6.32 5.77 -16.97
C TRP A 26 5.28 5.01 -17.81
N GLY A 27 5.09 5.37 -19.07
CA GLY A 27 4.24 4.65 -20.04
C GLY A 27 2.73 4.75 -19.77
N LEU A 28 2.28 5.73 -18.99
CA LEU A 28 0.87 5.98 -18.74
C LEU A 28 0.22 6.64 -19.96
N LYS A 29 -1.00 6.22 -20.31
CA LYS A 29 -1.75 6.73 -21.46
C LYS A 29 -3.07 7.34 -21.02
N PRO A 30 -3.56 8.40 -21.69
CA PRO A 30 -4.87 8.98 -21.41
C PRO A 30 -5.98 7.96 -21.57
N GLY A 31 -6.98 8.02 -20.69
CA GLY A 31 -8.17 7.17 -20.72
C GLY A 31 -8.95 7.25 -19.41
N THR A 32 -9.89 6.33 -19.24
CA THR A 32 -10.73 6.27 -18.04
C THR A 32 -10.57 4.87 -17.42
N PRO A 33 -9.82 4.71 -16.32
CA PRO A 33 -9.72 3.44 -15.63
C PRO A 33 -11.08 3.04 -15.01
N GLU A 34 -11.52 1.82 -15.28
CA GLU A 34 -12.76 1.26 -14.73
C GLU A 34 -12.43 0.45 -13.47
N LEU A 35 -12.50 1.08 -12.31
CA LEU A 35 -12.33 0.43 -11.02
C LEU A 35 -13.62 -0.27 -10.59
N LYS A 36 -13.56 -1.56 -10.26
CA LYS A 36 -14.65 -2.28 -9.56
C LYS A 36 -14.50 -2.21 -8.04
N SER A 37 -13.28 -2.04 -7.57
CA SER A 37 -12.96 -1.77 -6.17
C SER A 37 -11.70 -0.92 -6.11
N ALA A 38 -11.50 -0.21 -5.02
CA ALA A 38 -10.24 0.39 -4.62
C ALA A 38 -9.98 -0.05 -3.19
N THR A 39 -9.03 -0.97 -2.99
CA THR A 39 -8.84 -1.66 -1.72
C THR A 39 -7.51 -1.38 -1.06
N THR A 40 -6.50 -1.04 -1.84
CA THR A 40 -5.15 -0.72 -1.36
C THR A 40 -4.54 0.38 -2.22
N LEU A 41 -3.76 1.25 -1.61
CA LEU A 41 -3.09 2.37 -2.23
C LEU A 41 -1.59 2.35 -1.90
N ALA A 42 -0.76 2.76 -2.85
CA ALA A 42 0.63 3.12 -2.57
C ALA A 42 1.10 4.19 -3.55
N PHE A 43 1.95 5.09 -3.09
CA PHE A 43 2.63 6.01 -3.99
C PHE A 43 3.87 5.39 -4.59
N GLY A 44 4.07 5.67 -5.88
CA GLY A 44 5.25 5.37 -6.65
C GLY A 44 6.01 6.65 -7.04
N PRO A 45 6.81 6.57 -8.11
CA PRO A 45 7.58 7.71 -8.57
C PRO A 45 6.67 8.79 -9.16
N GLU A 46 7.11 10.04 -9.11
CA GLU A 46 6.50 11.17 -9.84
C GLU A 46 5.00 11.35 -9.59
N ASP A 47 4.56 11.17 -8.34
CA ASP A 47 3.15 11.30 -7.90
C ASP A 47 2.18 10.30 -8.56
N ILE A 48 2.70 9.17 -9.03
CA ILE A 48 1.88 8.07 -9.52
C ILE A 48 1.30 7.31 -8.34
N LEU A 49 -0.02 7.21 -8.30
CA LEU A 49 -0.75 6.42 -7.31
C LEU A 49 -1.02 5.03 -7.87
N PHE A 50 -0.56 4.00 -7.18
CA PHE A 50 -0.97 2.63 -7.43
C PHE A 50 -2.25 2.33 -6.66
N VAL A 51 -3.20 1.72 -7.35
CA VAL A 51 -4.52 1.36 -6.81
C VAL A 51 -4.77 -0.12 -7.03
N GLY A 52 -4.95 -0.85 -5.96
CA GLY A 52 -5.35 -2.26 -5.99
C GLY A 52 -6.86 -2.40 -6.18
N ASP A 53 -7.27 -3.01 -7.27
CA ASP A 53 -8.66 -3.41 -7.54
C ASP A 53 -8.78 -4.93 -7.37
N ALA A 54 -9.05 -5.36 -6.14
CA ALA A 54 -9.15 -6.78 -5.81
C ALA A 54 -10.31 -7.48 -6.55
N LYS A 55 -11.44 -6.80 -6.79
CA LYS A 55 -12.57 -7.36 -7.57
C LYS A 55 -12.17 -7.67 -9.01
N ASN A 56 -11.37 -6.81 -9.65
CA ASN A 56 -10.83 -7.06 -10.99
C ASN A 56 -9.53 -7.87 -10.97
N ALA A 57 -8.92 -8.12 -9.80
CA ALA A 57 -7.55 -8.63 -9.65
C ALA A 57 -6.56 -7.85 -10.53
N THR A 58 -6.59 -6.55 -10.43
CA THR A 58 -5.82 -5.63 -11.28
C THR A 58 -5.21 -4.53 -10.43
N VAL A 59 -3.97 -4.16 -10.72
CA VAL A 59 -3.37 -2.94 -10.16
C VAL A 59 -3.35 -1.87 -11.25
N PHE A 60 -3.83 -0.69 -10.92
CA PHE A 60 -3.75 0.50 -11.75
C PHE A 60 -2.63 1.40 -11.27
N ALA A 61 -1.91 2.02 -12.18
CA ALA A 61 -0.99 3.13 -11.95
C ALA A 61 -1.63 4.39 -12.52
N ILE A 62 -1.91 5.38 -11.71
CA ILE A 62 -2.68 6.59 -12.05
C ILE A 62 -1.81 7.81 -11.80
N ALA A 63 -1.65 8.67 -12.82
CA ALA A 63 -1.00 9.97 -12.67
C ALA A 63 -1.96 10.93 -11.98
N THR A 64 -1.79 11.17 -10.69
CA THR A 64 -2.71 12.02 -9.91
C THR A 64 -2.68 13.49 -10.31
N GLY A 65 -1.57 13.95 -10.90
CA GLY A 65 -1.34 15.38 -11.17
C GLY A 65 -1.14 16.20 -9.89
N ASN A 66 -1.06 15.59 -8.74
CA ASN A 66 -0.84 16.25 -7.45
C ASN A 66 0.63 16.63 -7.31
N THR A 67 1.00 17.81 -7.81
CA THR A 67 2.37 18.32 -7.84
C THR A 67 2.61 19.51 -6.91
N ALA A 68 1.55 20.09 -6.35
CA ALA A 68 1.62 21.24 -5.44
C ALA A 68 1.41 20.82 -3.99
N GLY A 69 2.22 21.34 -3.10
CA GLY A 69 2.19 21.06 -1.66
C GLY A 69 3.61 20.86 -1.10
N ASP A 70 3.67 20.69 0.20
CA ASP A 70 4.88 20.42 0.95
C ASP A 70 4.54 19.52 2.14
N ALA A 71 5.01 18.28 2.12
CA ALA A 71 4.75 17.31 3.18
C ALA A 71 5.28 17.78 4.55
N ALA A 72 6.33 18.61 4.58
CA ALA A 72 6.88 19.11 5.84
C ALA A 72 5.92 20.06 6.57
N SER A 73 5.03 20.76 5.84
CA SER A 73 4.05 21.69 6.39
C SER A 73 2.62 21.16 6.43
N ALA A 74 2.38 19.96 5.88
CA ALA A 74 1.05 19.38 5.85
C ALA A 74 0.56 19.00 7.26
N SER A 75 -0.72 19.30 7.53
CA SER A 75 -1.39 18.95 8.77
C SER A 75 -2.87 18.71 8.49
N ILE A 76 -3.27 17.46 8.46
CA ILE A 76 -4.62 17.03 8.13
C ILE A 76 -5.33 16.59 9.40
N ASN A 77 -6.51 17.19 9.67
CA ASN A 77 -7.36 16.84 10.81
C ASN A 77 -8.83 16.91 10.37
N ILE A 78 -9.51 15.78 10.32
CA ILE A 78 -10.90 15.64 9.91
C ILE A 78 -11.63 14.76 10.93
N ASP A 79 -12.63 15.29 11.63
CA ASP A 79 -13.29 14.62 12.76
C ASP A 79 -14.25 13.52 12.35
N ASP A 80 -14.82 13.56 11.15
CA ASP A 80 -15.71 12.53 10.60
C ASP A 80 -15.43 12.38 9.11
N LEU A 81 -14.42 11.56 8.80
CA LEU A 81 -13.94 11.39 7.44
C LEU A 81 -15.00 10.77 6.51
N PRO A 82 -15.73 9.70 6.89
CA PRO A 82 -16.76 9.12 6.02
C PRO A 82 -17.86 10.11 5.65
N THR A 83 -18.35 10.91 6.62
CA THR A 83 -19.37 11.92 6.38
C THR A 83 -18.84 13.07 5.51
N ALA A 84 -17.62 13.53 5.76
CA ALA A 84 -17.00 14.57 4.97
C ALA A 84 -16.82 14.17 3.49
N ILE A 85 -16.37 12.92 3.25
CA ILE A 85 -16.24 12.35 1.90
C ILE A 85 -17.62 12.12 1.28
N ALA A 86 -18.63 11.65 2.04
CA ALA A 86 -19.98 11.45 1.53
C ALA A 86 -20.61 12.77 1.03
N ASN A 87 -20.37 13.87 1.73
CA ASN A 87 -20.81 15.19 1.30
C ASN A 87 -20.14 15.65 0.00
N GLU A 88 -18.84 15.43 -0.15
CA GLU A 88 -18.09 15.76 -1.36
C GLU A 88 -18.55 14.96 -2.57
N LEU A 89 -18.73 13.65 -2.38
CA LEU A 89 -19.14 12.72 -3.45
C LEU A 89 -20.65 12.68 -3.69
N HIS A 90 -21.46 13.41 -2.90
CA HIS A 90 -22.92 13.36 -2.90
C HIS A 90 -23.47 11.93 -2.69
N ALA A 91 -22.76 11.09 -1.93
CA ALA A 91 -23.09 9.72 -1.60
C ALA A 91 -23.90 9.63 -0.29
N LYS A 92 -24.68 8.57 -0.16
CA LYS A 92 -25.45 8.28 1.07
C LYS A 92 -24.60 7.55 2.11
N LYS A 93 -23.69 6.70 1.64
CA LYS A 93 -22.80 5.88 2.47
C LYS A 93 -21.41 5.87 1.89
N VAL A 94 -20.41 6.04 2.75
CA VAL A 94 -19.00 5.89 2.41
C VAL A 94 -18.36 4.91 3.38
N GLU A 95 -17.57 4.00 2.85
CA GLU A 95 -16.68 3.12 3.59
C GLU A 95 -15.25 3.43 3.15
N VAL A 96 -14.38 3.74 4.11
CA VAL A 96 -12.97 4.01 3.86
C VAL A 96 -12.24 2.67 3.78
N ASN A 97 -11.58 2.42 2.66
CA ASN A 97 -10.87 1.17 2.42
C ASN A 97 -9.38 1.30 2.71
N ASP A 98 -8.76 2.41 2.28
CA ASP A 98 -7.33 2.64 2.47
C ASP A 98 -6.95 4.12 2.36
N VAL A 99 -5.78 4.48 2.93
CA VAL A 99 -5.23 5.83 2.91
C VAL A 99 -3.75 5.77 2.56
N ALA A 100 -3.34 6.56 1.55
CA ALA A 100 -1.93 6.76 1.20
C ALA A 100 -1.58 8.24 1.11
N VAL A 101 -0.39 8.60 1.52
CA VAL A 101 0.11 9.99 1.48
C VAL A 101 1.08 10.16 0.32
N ASN A 102 0.90 11.22 -0.47
CA ASN A 102 1.92 11.63 -1.42
C ASN A 102 3.14 12.18 -0.64
N PRO A 103 4.29 11.49 -0.67
CA PRO A 103 5.43 11.84 0.19
C PRO A 103 6.05 13.19 -0.17
N ARG A 104 5.78 13.72 -1.35
CA ARG A 104 6.29 15.01 -1.81
C ARG A 104 5.40 16.17 -1.37
N THR A 105 4.09 16.03 -1.51
CA THR A 105 3.14 17.14 -1.31
C THR A 105 2.45 17.10 0.05
N GLY A 106 2.45 15.95 0.73
CA GLY A 106 1.71 15.73 1.98
C GLY A 106 0.19 15.62 1.79
N ALA A 107 -0.29 15.56 0.54
CA ALA A 107 -1.69 15.29 0.28
C ALA A 107 -2.00 13.81 0.54
N ALA A 108 -3.14 13.53 1.20
CA ALA A 108 -3.63 12.17 1.37
C ALA A 108 -4.56 11.78 0.22
N PHE A 109 -4.48 10.52 -0.18
CA PHE A 109 -5.41 9.89 -1.11
C PHE A 109 -6.15 8.79 -0.37
N VAL A 110 -7.45 8.76 -0.54
CA VAL A 110 -8.33 7.84 0.18
C VAL A 110 -9.09 7.00 -0.83
N ALA A 111 -8.93 5.68 -0.74
CA ALA A 111 -9.74 4.73 -1.46
C ALA A 111 -11.04 4.49 -0.70
N VAL A 112 -12.15 4.64 -1.35
CA VAL A 112 -13.47 4.48 -0.72
C VAL A 112 -14.42 3.62 -1.56
N THR A 113 -15.39 3.03 -0.87
CA THR A 113 -16.61 2.52 -1.48
C THR A 113 -17.74 3.50 -1.16
N ALA A 114 -18.25 4.21 -2.16
CA ALA A 114 -19.34 5.17 -2.06
C ALA A 114 -20.58 4.61 -2.76
N ASP A 115 -21.66 4.35 -2.03
CA ASP A 115 -22.91 3.74 -2.54
C ASP A 115 -22.65 2.52 -3.44
N ASP A 116 -21.76 1.59 -2.96
CA ASP A 116 -21.32 0.36 -3.65
C ASP A 116 -20.37 0.57 -4.86
N HIS A 117 -19.96 1.80 -5.17
CA HIS A 117 -19.02 2.13 -6.23
C HIS A 117 -17.63 2.50 -5.66
N ALA A 118 -16.57 2.12 -6.38
CA ALA A 118 -15.22 2.54 -6.03
C ALA A 118 -15.01 4.02 -6.41
N ALA A 119 -14.44 4.78 -5.50
CA ALA A 119 -14.01 6.15 -5.76
C ALA A 119 -12.66 6.44 -5.08
N LEU A 120 -11.96 7.43 -5.59
CA LEU A 120 -10.73 7.96 -5.03
C LEU A 120 -10.95 9.42 -4.65
N VAL A 121 -10.49 9.78 -3.47
CA VAL A 121 -10.60 11.14 -2.94
C VAL A 121 -9.21 11.65 -2.60
N GLN A 122 -8.95 12.90 -2.94
CA GLN A 122 -7.75 13.62 -2.53
C GLN A 122 -8.08 14.58 -1.39
N ILE A 123 -7.20 14.63 -0.41
CA ILE A 123 -7.24 15.58 0.71
C ILE A 123 -5.92 16.34 0.69
N ASP A 124 -5.95 17.64 0.46
CA ASP A 124 -4.73 18.44 0.43
C ASP A 124 -4.10 18.60 1.84
N GLY A 125 -2.87 19.11 1.90
CA GLY A 125 -2.15 19.29 3.16
C GLY A 125 -2.81 20.22 4.18
N ALA A 126 -3.88 20.93 3.79
CA ALA A 126 -4.71 21.78 4.65
C ALA A 126 -6.05 21.12 5.04
N GLY A 127 -6.32 19.91 4.57
CA GLY A 127 -7.53 19.14 4.88
C GLY A 127 -8.72 19.38 3.93
N LYS A 128 -8.53 20.06 2.78
CA LYS A 128 -9.57 20.22 1.78
C LYS A 128 -9.76 18.94 0.99
N ILE A 129 -10.98 18.42 0.99
CA ILE A 129 -11.39 17.21 0.29
C ILE A 129 -11.83 17.53 -1.14
N SER A 130 -11.50 16.68 -2.10
CA SER A 130 -11.97 16.71 -3.47
C SER A 130 -11.96 15.33 -4.10
N GLU A 131 -12.90 15.03 -5.01
CA GLU A 131 -12.88 13.81 -5.79
C GLU A 131 -11.68 13.78 -6.75
N LEU A 132 -10.97 12.68 -6.85
CA LEU A 132 -10.02 12.44 -7.92
C LEU A 132 -10.77 11.92 -9.15
N SER A 133 -11.06 12.80 -10.11
CA SER A 133 -11.72 12.40 -11.34
C SER A 133 -10.86 11.41 -12.14
N LEU A 134 -11.44 10.26 -12.47
CA LEU A 134 -10.80 9.24 -13.29
C LEU A 134 -11.07 9.42 -14.80
N LYS A 135 -11.83 10.45 -15.17
CA LYS A 135 -12.14 10.74 -16.57
C LYS A 135 -10.93 11.36 -17.26
N ASP A 136 -10.51 10.79 -18.40
CA ASP A 136 -9.42 11.27 -19.24
C ASP A 136 -8.08 11.45 -18.49
N ILE A 137 -7.85 10.60 -17.47
CA ILE A 137 -6.62 10.59 -16.68
C ILE A 137 -5.55 9.70 -17.35
N LYS A 138 -4.27 10.02 -17.20
CA LYS A 138 -3.20 9.15 -17.65
C LYS A 138 -3.04 7.98 -16.68
N PHE A 139 -3.12 6.75 -17.19
CA PHE A 139 -2.98 5.54 -16.39
C PHE A 139 -2.38 4.38 -17.19
N SER A 140 -1.96 3.37 -16.49
CA SER A 140 -1.67 2.01 -16.99
C SER A 140 -2.19 0.97 -16.00
N LYS A 141 -2.23 -0.30 -16.38
CA LYS A 141 -2.71 -1.38 -15.50
C LYS A 141 -1.99 -2.68 -15.73
N ALA A 142 -1.90 -3.50 -14.67
CA ALA A 142 -1.44 -4.88 -14.71
C ALA A 142 -2.50 -5.79 -14.13
N THR A 143 -2.95 -6.80 -14.89
CA THR A 143 -3.91 -7.79 -14.41
C THR A 143 -3.16 -8.98 -13.83
N LEU A 144 -3.52 -9.38 -12.62
CA LEU A 144 -2.85 -10.43 -11.87
C LEU A 144 -3.27 -11.82 -12.36
N ALA A 145 -2.29 -12.63 -12.73
CA ALA A 145 -2.54 -14.02 -13.08
C ALA A 145 -2.95 -14.86 -11.86
N ASN A 146 -3.71 -15.92 -12.09
CA ASN A 146 -4.10 -16.90 -11.07
C ASN A 146 -4.80 -16.30 -9.84
N ALA A 147 -5.53 -15.22 -10.00
CA ALA A 147 -6.35 -14.68 -8.90
C ALA A 147 -7.52 -15.66 -8.59
N PRO A 148 -7.95 -15.75 -7.31
CA PRO A 148 -9.14 -16.53 -6.96
C PRO A 148 -10.36 -16.09 -7.77
N GLU A 149 -11.27 -17.00 -8.07
CA GLU A 149 -12.54 -16.66 -8.73
C GLU A 149 -13.40 -15.75 -7.83
N ASP A 150 -14.12 -14.82 -8.44
CA ASP A 150 -15.06 -13.94 -7.74
C ASP A 150 -16.37 -14.68 -7.44
N LYS A 151 -16.29 -15.57 -6.44
CA LYS A 151 -17.42 -16.34 -5.96
C LYS A 151 -17.26 -16.71 -4.48
N VAL A 152 -18.39 -16.84 -3.80
CA VAL A 152 -18.41 -17.37 -2.43
C VAL A 152 -18.13 -18.88 -2.48
N VAL A 153 -17.16 -19.33 -1.68
CA VAL A 153 -16.78 -20.74 -1.54
C VAL A 153 -16.93 -21.14 -0.07
N GLY A 154 -17.39 -22.37 0.18
CA GLY A 154 -17.66 -22.89 1.52
C GLY A 154 -19.09 -22.63 1.97
N GLU A 155 -19.45 -23.10 3.17
CA GLU A 155 -20.78 -23.01 3.74
C GLU A 155 -20.76 -22.45 5.16
N GLY A 156 -21.86 -21.81 5.57
CA GLY A 156 -22.05 -21.26 6.91
C GLY A 156 -20.96 -20.24 7.28
N ARG A 157 -20.34 -20.42 8.44
CA ARG A 157 -19.27 -19.52 8.93
C ARG A 157 -17.95 -19.59 8.16
N ARG A 158 -17.81 -20.58 7.28
CA ARG A 158 -16.63 -20.74 6.41
C ARG A 158 -16.86 -20.21 5.00
N ALA A 159 -18.07 -19.73 4.69
CA ALA A 159 -18.37 -19.11 3.41
C ALA A 159 -17.57 -17.82 3.26
N GLN A 160 -16.75 -17.73 2.22
CA GLN A 160 -15.93 -16.54 1.95
C GLN A 160 -15.70 -16.37 0.45
N ASN A 161 -15.62 -15.14 0.02
CA ASN A 161 -15.16 -14.81 -1.32
C ASN A 161 -13.66 -14.45 -1.25
N ARG A 162 -12.83 -15.37 -1.73
CA ARG A 162 -11.36 -15.21 -1.68
C ARG A 162 -10.82 -14.19 -2.71
N ARG A 163 -11.65 -13.74 -3.65
CA ARG A 163 -11.28 -12.68 -4.61
C ARG A 163 -10.90 -11.38 -3.90
N ALA A 164 -11.59 -11.04 -2.82
CA ALA A 164 -11.29 -9.86 -2.02
C ALA A 164 -9.86 -9.85 -1.45
N ASP A 165 -9.26 -11.02 -1.26
CA ASP A 165 -7.89 -11.18 -0.78
C ASP A 165 -6.88 -11.38 -1.93
N SER A 166 -7.25 -11.19 -3.21
CA SER A 166 -6.32 -11.30 -4.34
C SER A 166 -5.23 -10.22 -4.33
N ILE A 167 -5.55 -9.07 -3.74
CA ILE A 167 -4.65 -7.97 -3.41
C ILE A 167 -4.95 -7.57 -1.97
N THR A 168 -4.00 -7.74 -1.09
CA THR A 168 -4.14 -7.39 0.33
C THR A 168 -3.29 -6.20 0.74
N ASP A 169 -2.19 -5.97 0.02
CA ASP A 169 -1.34 -4.81 0.19
C ASP A 169 -0.41 -4.63 -1.03
N ILE A 170 0.07 -3.40 -1.23
CA ILE A 170 0.98 -3.03 -2.33
C ILE A 170 2.05 -2.06 -1.82
N ALA A 171 3.25 -2.19 -2.35
CA ALA A 171 4.34 -1.24 -2.11
C ALA A 171 5.19 -1.05 -3.37
N PHE A 172 5.65 0.17 -3.62
CA PHE A 172 6.62 0.45 -4.67
C PHE A 172 8.02 0.52 -4.08
N PHE A 173 8.92 -0.30 -4.59
CA PHE A 173 10.27 -0.41 -4.08
C PHE A 173 11.24 -0.79 -5.21
N GLU A 174 12.37 -0.08 -5.34
CA GLU A 174 13.41 -0.33 -6.36
C GLU A 174 12.86 -0.49 -7.80
N ASN A 175 11.99 0.42 -8.23
CA ASN A 175 11.33 0.42 -9.56
C ASN A 175 10.46 -0.83 -9.83
N LYS A 176 10.01 -1.50 -8.79
CA LYS A 176 9.10 -2.63 -8.85
C LYS A 176 7.90 -2.40 -7.95
N LEU A 177 6.77 -2.91 -8.37
CA LEU A 177 5.58 -2.98 -7.53
C LEU A 177 5.52 -4.36 -6.90
N LEU A 178 5.54 -4.40 -5.57
CA LEU A 178 5.34 -5.60 -4.78
C LEU A 178 3.86 -5.68 -4.41
N VAL A 179 3.24 -6.83 -4.64
CA VAL A 179 1.81 -7.05 -4.39
C VAL A 179 1.64 -8.32 -3.59
N SER A 180 1.10 -8.22 -2.38
CA SER A 180 0.71 -9.39 -1.58
C SER A 180 -0.74 -9.78 -1.83
N GLY A 181 -1.07 -11.04 -1.65
CA GLY A 181 -2.43 -11.52 -1.79
C GLY A 181 -2.55 -13.03 -1.94
N LEU A 182 -3.73 -13.47 -2.36
CA LEU A 182 -4.00 -14.87 -2.65
C LEU A 182 -3.90 -15.19 -4.14
N SER A 183 -3.51 -16.43 -4.42
CA SER A 183 -3.43 -17.01 -5.75
C SER A 183 -4.07 -18.39 -5.78
N THR A 184 -4.46 -18.86 -6.96
CA THR A 184 -4.86 -20.25 -7.24
C THR A 184 -3.70 -21.10 -7.77
N ALA A 185 -2.48 -20.55 -7.82
CA ALA A 185 -1.27 -21.29 -8.15
C ALA A 185 -0.93 -22.29 -7.03
N GLN A 186 0.26 -22.88 -7.04
CA GLN A 186 0.64 -23.95 -6.10
C GLN A 186 0.55 -23.58 -4.62
N SER A 187 0.76 -22.30 -4.28
CA SER A 187 0.61 -21.77 -2.92
C SER A 187 -0.43 -20.65 -2.92
N ALA A 188 -1.34 -20.68 -1.95
CA ALA A 188 -2.36 -19.65 -1.86
C ALA A 188 -1.78 -18.32 -1.41
N SER A 189 -0.89 -18.30 -0.41
CA SER A 189 -0.16 -17.09 -0.01
C SER A 189 0.86 -16.72 -1.08
N THR A 190 0.79 -15.52 -1.62
CA THR A 190 1.62 -15.12 -2.77
C THR A 190 2.09 -13.69 -2.64
N VAL A 191 3.32 -13.43 -3.06
CA VAL A 191 3.86 -12.10 -3.36
C VAL A 191 4.21 -12.05 -4.84
N ARG A 192 3.83 -10.96 -5.50
CA ARG A 192 4.17 -10.67 -6.91
C ARG A 192 5.15 -9.53 -6.98
N GLU A 193 6.13 -9.66 -7.83
CA GLU A 193 7.07 -8.61 -8.19
C GLU A 193 6.78 -8.16 -9.63
N ILE A 194 6.21 -6.99 -9.79
CA ILE A 194 5.77 -6.47 -11.09
C ILE A 194 6.67 -5.29 -11.47
N SER A 195 7.35 -5.40 -12.61
CA SER A 195 8.16 -4.30 -13.13
C SER A 195 7.30 -3.08 -13.45
N PHE A 196 7.81 -1.90 -13.17
CA PHE A 196 7.17 -0.66 -13.56
C PHE A 196 8.14 0.22 -14.37
N PRO A 197 7.77 0.70 -15.57
CA PRO A 197 6.46 0.61 -16.24
C PRO A 197 5.97 -0.83 -16.44
N PHE A 198 4.64 -1.02 -16.37
CA PHE A 198 4.05 -2.33 -16.49
C PHE A 198 4.39 -2.98 -17.84
N ALA A 199 4.97 -4.17 -17.78
CA ALA A 199 5.06 -5.11 -18.88
C ALA A 199 4.00 -6.20 -18.66
N ASP A 200 4.41 -7.45 -18.54
CA ASP A 200 3.50 -8.53 -18.15
C ASP A 200 3.48 -8.68 -16.63
N ALA A 201 2.29 -8.93 -16.06
CA ALA A 201 2.18 -9.21 -14.64
C ALA A 201 2.76 -10.58 -14.31
N ASP A 202 3.65 -10.63 -13.32
CA ASP A 202 4.23 -11.86 -12.83
C ASP A 202 3.15 -12.79 -12.25
N LYS A 203 3.38 -14.09 -12.37
CA LYS A 203 2.54 -15.14 -11.76
C LYS A 203 2.55 -15.09 -10.24
N GLY A 204 3.59 -14.50 -9.68
CA GLY A 204 3.87 -14.45 -8.25
C GLY A 204 4.55 -15.71 -7.74
N ILE A 205 5.24 -15.56 -6.63
CA ILE A 205 5.87 -16.66 -5.90
C ILE A 205 5.08 -17.00 -4.65
N GLY A 206 4.90 -18.29 -4.38
CA GLY A 206 4.27 -18.76 -3.15
C GLY A 206 5.11 -18.42 -1.93
N VAL A 207 4.46 -18.10 -0.81
CA VAL A 207 5.12 -17.82 0.47
C VAL A 207 4.69 -18.83 1.52
N GLU A 208 5.66 -19.57 2.05
CA GLU A 208 5.49 -20.46 3.21
C GLU A 208 6.09 -19.77 4.44
N ILE A 209 5.34 -19.76 5.53
CA ILE A 209 5.77 -19.21 6.82
C ILE A 209 5.78 -20.32 7.89
N TYR A 210 6.65 -20.20 8.88
CA TYR A 210 6.48 -20.96 10.12
C TYR A 210 5.58 -20.16 11.05
N HIS A 211 4.37 -20.65 11.31
CA HIS A 211 3.41 -20.03 12.21
C HIS A 211 3.60 -20.58 13.61
N ALA A 212 4.37 -19.87 14.44
CA ALA A 212 4.81 -20.39 15.75
C ALA A 212 3.65 -20.63 16.73
N ALA A 213 2.59 -19.80 16.70
CA ALA A 213 1.38 -20.03 17.49
C ALA A 213 0.65 -21.34 17.14
N HIS A 214 0.82 -21.85 15.90
CA HIS A 214 0.27 -23.13 15.45
C HIS A 214 1.30 -24.26 15.44
N GLY A 215 2.59 -23.96 15.63
CA GLY A 215 3.69 -24.92 15.65
C GLY A 215 3.93 -25.63 14.32
N LYS A 216 3.62 -25.02 13.18
CA LYS A 216 3.73 -25.62 11.86
C LYS A 216 3.98 -24.63 10.74
N SER A 217 4.46 -25.11 9.59
CA SER A 217 4.53 -24.33 8.36
C SER A 217 3.14 -24.20 7.72
N GLU A 218 2.84 -23.02 7.18
CA GLU A 218 1.58 -22.67 6.52
C GLU A 218 1.82 -21.78 5.29
N ASP A 219 0.94 -21.91 4.27
CA ASP A 219 0.99 -21.13 3.03
C ASP A 219 -0.41 -20.79 2.48
N SER A 220 -1.45 -20.93 3.33
CA SER A 220 -2.85 -20.81 2.92
C SER A 220 -3.48 -19.44 3.17
N SER A 221 -2.85 -18.60 4.00
CA SER A 221 -3.34 -17.27 4.39
C SER A 221 -2.56 -16.19 3.66
N ALA A 222 -3.25 -15.13 3.22
CA ALA A 222 -2.59 -13.96 2.65
C ALA A 222 -1.77 -13.21 3.70
N MET A 223 -0.61 -12.70 3.31
CA MET A 223 0.07 -11.61 3.99
C MET A 223 -0.88 -10.41 3.99
N ARG A 224 -1.18 -9.83 5.15
CA ARG A 224 -2.23 -8.80 5.29
C ARG A 224 -1.73 -7.40 5.02
N THR A 225 -0.53 -7.11 5.47
CA THR A 225 0.20 -5.86 5.24
C THR A 225 1.69 -6.12 5.27
N PHE A 226 2.47 -5.28 4.61
CA PHE A 226 3.92 -5.39 4.58
C PHE A 226 4.59 -4.04 4.30
N VAL A 227 5.85 -3.95 4.65
CA VAL A 227 6.75 -2.89 4.19
C VAL A 227 7.92 -3.49 3.44
N ALA A 228 8.40 -2.78 2.42
CA ALA A 228 9.67 -3.07 1.76
C ALA A 228 10.73 -2.07 2.26
N MET A 229 11.84 -2.57 2.76
CA MET A 229 12.89 -1.73 3.33
C MET A 229 14.27 -2.38 3.18
N MET A 230 15.30 -1.57 3.39
CA MET A 230 16.66 -2.07 3.46
C MET A 230 16.95 -2.63 4.86
N ILE A 231 17.38 -3.88 4.96
CA ILE A 231 17.88 -4.47 6.21
C ILE A 231 19.36 -4.73 6.04
N ASP A 232 20.18 -3.90 6.68
CA ASP A 232 21.65 -3.95 6.58
C ASP A 232 22.18 -4.04 5.13
N GLY A 233 21.61 -3.25 4.23
CA GLY A 233 21.98 -3.18 2.83
C GLY A 233 21.35 -4.26 1.94
N GLU A 234 20.45 -5.11 2.46
CA GLU A 234 19.70 -6.09 1.67
C GLU A 234 18.23 -5.67 1.56
N PRO A 235 17.69 -5.46 0.31
CA PRO A 235 16.28 -5.25 0.08
C PRO A 235 15.45 -6.40 0.63
N SER A 236 14.48 -6.10 1.50
CA SER A 236 13.68 -7.11 2.18
C SER A 236 12.25 -6.66 2.38
N ILE A 237 11.32 -7.61 2.40
CA ILE A 237 9.95 -7.45 2.84
C ILE A 237 9.87 -7.85 4.31
N LEU A 238 9.20 -7.03 5.13
CA LEU A 238 8.69 -7.40 6.43
C LEU A 238 7.17 -7.44 6.35
N GLY A 239 6.59 -8.63 6.46
CA GLY A 239 5.16 -8.85 6.27
C GLY A 239 4.47 -9.48 7.46
N ALA A 240 3.23 -9.11 7.70
CA ALA A 240 2.43 -9.58 8.83
C ALA A 240 1.21 -10.39 8.38
N TYR A 241 0.94 -11.47 9.09
CA TYR A 241 -0.17 -12.41 8.84
C TYR A 241 -1.17 -12.39 9.99
N VAL A 242 -2.36 -12.96 9.76
CA VAL A 242 -3.38 -13.13 10.82
C VAL A 242 -2.81 -13.98 11.97
N CYS A 243 -3.15 -13.66 13.20
CA CYS A 243 -2.54 -14.16 14.45
C CYS A 243 -1.07 -13.77 14.62
N THR A 244 -0.64 -12.85 13.81
CA THR A 244 0.59 -12.05 13.74
C THR A 244 1.93 -12.76 13.85
N PRO A 245 2.22 -13.74 13.00
CA PRO A 245 3.60 -13.94 12.60
C PRO A 245 4.06 -12.72 11.79
N LEU A 246 5.20 -12.15 12.18
CA LEU A 246 5.96 -11.19 11.39
C LEU A 246 7.08 -11.95 10.68
N VAL A 247 7.15 -11.81 9.37
CA VAL A 247 8.12 -12.56 8.54
C VAL A 247 9.03 -11.62 7.77
N LYS A 248 10.25 -12.09 7.51
CA LYS A 248 11.24 -11.44 6.65
C LYS A 248 11.45 -12.26 5.38
N ILE A 249 11.44 -11.59 4.22
CA ILE A 249 11.72 -12.18 2.91
C ILE A 249 12.70 -11.26 2.18
N PRO A 250 13.93 -11.69 1.87
CA PRO A 250 14.80 -10.96 0.95
C PRO A 250 14.16 -10.83 -0.43
N VAL A 251 14.11 -9.62 -0.99
CA VAL A 251 13.45 -9.37 -2.31
C VAL A 251 14.08 -10.22 -3.41
N LYS A 252 15.39 -10.47 -3.37
CA LYS A 252 16.08 -11.34 -4.33
C LYS A 252 15.50 -12.76 -4.40
N GLU A 253 14.87 -13.25 -3.32
CA GLU A 253 14.25 -14.58 -3.28
C GLU A 253 12.92 -14.63 -4.04
N LEU A 254 12.25 -13.48 -4.24
CA LEU A 254 11.02 -13.39 -5.03
C LEU A 254 11.28 -13.62 -6.52
N SER A 255 12.47 -13.24 -7.01
CA SER A 255 12.87 -13.43 -8.42
C SER A 255 13.61 -14.76 -8.65
N ALA A 256 13.94 -15.49 -7.58
CA ALA A 256 14.59 -16.78 -7.73
C ALA A 256 13.66 -17.76 -8.44
N SER A 257 14.20 -18.62 -9.29
CA SER A 257 13.46 -19.58 -10.16
C SER A 257 12.73 -20.69 -9.39
N GLY A 258 12.19 -20.38 -8.21
CA GLY A 258 11.43 -21.30 -7.37
C GLY A 258 9.92 -21.04 -7.49
N GLU A 259 9.13 -22.04 -7.14
CA GLU A 259 7.66 -21.89 -7.07
C GLU A 259 7.21 -21.37 -5.70
N LYS A 260 8.09 -21.43 -4.69
CA LYS A 260 7.81 -21.07 -3.30
C LYS A 260 9.06 -20.60 -2.58
N VAL A 261 8.91 -19.53 -1.78
CA VAL A 261 9.90 -19.04 -0.84
C VAL A 261 9.50 -19.41 0.59
N LYS A 262 10.47 -19.79 1.42
CA LYS A 262 10.29 -19.96 2.86
C LYS A 262 10.69 -18.67 3.56
N ALA A 263 9.68 -17.93 4.03
CA ALA A 263 9.92 -16.71 4.79
C ALA A 263 10.49 -17.03 6.19
N THR A 264 11.37 -16.17 6.66
CA THR A 264 11.90 -16.25 8.03
C THR A 264 10.91 -15.60 8.99
N THR A 265 10.27 -16.36 9.87
CA THR A 265 9.37 -15.82 10.90
C THR A 265 10.20 -15.18 12.01
N VAL A 266 10.36 -13.86 11.96
CA VAL A 266 11.21 -13.09 12.87
C VAL A 266 10.53 -12.77 14.20
N ALA A 267 9.20 -12.82 14.25
CA ALA A 267 8.44 -12.71 15.49
C ALA A 267 7.10 -13.44 15.42
N GLU A 268 6.61 -13.81 16.59
CA GLU A 268 5.21 -14.11 16.87
C GLU A 268 4.71 -13.01 17.82
N LEU A 269 3.75 -12.20 17.38
CA LEU A 269 3.31 -11.01 18.10
C LEU A 269 2.02 -11.26 18.92
N GLY A 270 1.73 -12.51 19.16
CA GLY A 270 0.55 -13.00 19.89
C GLY A 270 -0.58 -13.45 18.97
N ASN A 271 -1.57 -14.14 19.51
CA ASN A 271 -2.67 -14.73 18.75
C ASN A 271 -3.98 -13.92 18.81
N ARG A 272 -5.02 -14.38 18.06
CA ARG A 272 -6.40 -13.83 18.04
C ARG A 272 -6.46 -12.36 17.66
N ASN A 273 -5.68 -11.97 16.67
CA ASN A 273 -5.60 -10.60 16.17
C ASN A 273 -5.39 -10.58 14.67
N ARG A 274 -5.54 -9.39 14.07
CA ARG A 274 -5.24 -9.14 12.67
C ARG A 274 -4.31 -7.94 12.58
N PRO A 275 -3.24 -8.01 11.79
CA PRO A 275 -2.54 -6.83 11.34
C PRO A 275 -3.48 -6.07 10.41
N LEU A 276 -3.56 -4.77 10.56
CA LEU A 276 -4.44 -3.89 9.80
C LEU A 276 -3.65 -3.11 8.78
N ASP A 277 -2.54 -2.51 9.22
CA ASP A 277 -1.67 -1.68 8.39
C ASP A 277 -0.28 -1.52 9.01
N MET A 278 0.75 -1.22 8.21
CA MET A 278 2.13 -1.12 8.69
C MET A 278 2.96 -0.12 7.89
N ILE A 279 3.73 0.71 8.61
CA ILE A 279 4.77 1.57 8.02
C ILE A 279 6.13 1.33 8.68
N SER A 280 7.20 1.75 7.99
CA SER A 280 8.54 1.89 8.57
C SER A 280 8.90 3.36 8.72
N TYR A 281 9.70 3.68 9.76
CA TYR A 281 10.20 5.02 9.98
C TYR A 281 11.51 4.99 10.74
N SER A 282 12.31 6.06 10.59
CA SER A 282 13.56 6.24 11.30
C SER A 282 13.39 7.27 12.41
N LYS A 283 13.93 7.00 13.59
CA LYS A 283 14.00 7.94 14.71
C LYS A 283 15.29 7.75 15.49
N ASP A 284 16.00 8.83 15.79
CA ASP A 284 17.25 8.84 16.56
C ASP A 284 18.32 7.86 16.01
N GLY A 285 18.36 7.69 14.67
CA GLY A 285 19.29 6.81 13.98
C GLY A 285 18.95 5.32 14.02
N ALA A 286 17.78 4.96 14.54
CA ALA A 286 17.23 3.61 14.52
C ALA A 286 15.99 3.52 13.65
N GLU A 287 15.76 2.36 13.04
CA GLU A 287 14.54 2.08 12.27
C GLU A 287 13.55 1.26 13.08
N TYR A 288 12.29 1.55 12.87
CA TYR A 288 11.16 0.92 13.54
C TYR A 288 10.05 0.62 12.55
N LEU A 289 9.21 -0.37 12.91
CA LEU A 289 7.89 -0.56 12.30
C LEU A 289 6.81 -0.03 13.24
N LEU A 290 5.78 0.60 12.66
CA LEU A 290 4.50 0.79 13.33
C LEU A 290 3.49 -0.13 12.67
N LEU A 291 2.97 -1.09 13.43
CA LEU A 291 1.98 -2.06 12.98
C LEU A 291 0.67 -1.80 13.72
N SER A 292 -0.35 -1.35 12.99
CA SER A 292 -1.72 -1.29 13.53
C SER A 292 -2.30 -2.70 13.66
N ASN A 293 -2.90 -3.00 14.80
CA ASN A 293 -3.37 -4.33 15.15
C ASN A 293 -4.77 -4.29 15.79
N SER A 294 -5.65 -5.18 15.35
CA SER A 294 -7.06 -5.20 15.77
C SER A 294 -7.30 -5.46 17.26
N ALA A 295 -6.32 -5.98 18.00
CA ALA A 295 -6.47 -6.36 19.41
C ALA A 295 -5.38 -5.80 20.34
N ARG A 296 -4.31 -5.22 19.78
CA ARG A 296 -3.14 -4.75 20.54
C ARG A 296 -2.80 -3.27 20.30
N GLY A 297 -3.66 -2.55 19.57
CA GLY A 297 -3.38 -1.17 19.19
C GLY A 297 -2.22 -1.07 18.22
N VAL A 298 -1.54 0.06 18.21
CA VAL A 298 -0.34 0.25 17.36
C VAL A 298 0.88 -0.27 18.10
N MET A 299 1.59 -1.17 17.45
CA MET A 299 2.79 -1.82 17.94
C MET A 299 4.02 -1.17 17.31
N LYS A 300 4.88 -0.57 18.11
CA LYS A 300 6.21 -0.11 17.69
C LYS A 300 7.18 -1.28 17.84
N ILE A 301 7.66 -1.79 16.71
CA ILE A 301 8.53 -2.96 16.65
C ILE A 301 9.94 -2.51 16.29
N THR A 302 10.95 -2.94 17.05
CA THR A 302 12.34 -2.66 16.71
C THR A 302 12.81 -3.51 15.52
N THR A 303 13.59 -2.90 14.62
CA THR A 303 14.26 -3.62 13.53
C THR A 303 15.69 -4.05 13.88
N ALA A 304 16.17 -3.68 15.07
CA ALA A 304 17.51 -4.05 15.54
C ALA A 304 17.67 -5.58 15.57
N GLY A 305 18.77 -6.08 15.02
CA GLY A 305 19.09 -7.51 15.00
C GLY A 305 18.29 -8.34 13.98
N LEU A 306 17.49 -7.73 13.10
CA LEU A 306 16.74 -8.44 12.08
C LEU A 306 17.63 -9.21 11.09
N LYS A 307 18.84 -8.74 10.83
CA LYS A 307 19.78 -9.42 9.94
C LYS A 307 20.18 -10.78 10.51
N GLU A 308 20.55 -10.82 11.76
CA GLU A 308 21.02 -12.01 12.48
C GLU A 308 19.88 -12.93 12.93
N ASN A 309 18.62 -12.44 12.87
CA ASN A 309 17.45 -13.21 13.28
C ASN A 309 17.23 -14.40 12.32
N LYS A 310 17.53 -15.60 12.82
CA LYS A 310 17.39 -16.85 12.07
C LYS A 310 15.96 -17.38 12.01
N GLY A 311 15.03 -16.68 12.66
CA GLY A 311 13.63 -17.05 12.72
C GLY A 311 13.28 -18.01 13.85
N LEU A 312 11.97 -18.07 14.13
CA LEU A 312 11.39 -18.99 15.09
C LEU A 312 11.26 -20.37 14.44
N THR A 313 11.61 -21.41 15.19
CA THR A 313 11.53 -22.83 14.78
C THR A 313 10.75 -23.67 15.79
N GLU A 314 10.44 -23.10 16.96
CA GLU A 314 9.72 -23.77 18.03
C GLU A 314 8.33 -23.15 18.26
N PRO A 315 7.33 -23.94 18.68
CA PRO A 315 6.00 -23.45 18.97
C PRO A 315 5.99 -22.40 20.09
N VAL A 316 5.17 -21.33 19.90
CA VAL A 316 4.87 -20.35 20.95
C VAL A 316 3.48 -20.63 21.49
N SER A 317 3.41 -21.20 22.70
CA SER A 317 2.16 -21.60 23.32
C SER A 317 1.48 -20.45 24.10
N GLY A 318 0.19 -20.63 24.44
CA GLY A 318 -0.56 -19.74 25.31
C GLY A 318 -0.87 -18.36 24.74
N GLY A 319 -0.71 -18.15 23.42
CA GLY A 319 -0.94 -16.85 22.79
C GLY A 319 0.14 -15.81 23.11
N GLY A 320 1.31 -16.28 23.54
CA GLY A 320 2.47 -15.44 23.85
C GLY A 320 3.11 -14.79 22.66
N SER A 321 4.13 -13.99 22.89
CA SER A 321 4.98 -13.38 21.89
C SER A 321 6.42 -13.89 21.99
N ALA A 322 7.11 -13.93 20.83
CA ALA A 322 8.52 -14.32 20.75
C ALA A 322 9.20 -13.61 19.56
N GLY A 323 10.53 -13.63 19.55
CA GLY A 323 11.32 -12.97 18.50
C GLY A 323 11.44 -11.46 18.69
N GLN A 324 11.24 -10.68 17.61
CA GLN A 324 11.33 -9.21 17.67
C GLN A 324 10.35 -8.65 18.71
N LYS A 325 10.88 -7.73 19.53
CA LYS A 325 10.11 -7.10 20.60
C LYS A 325 9.32 -5.92 20.06
N TYR A 326 8.21 -5.64 20.71
CA TYR A 326 7.41 -4.46 20.47
C TYR A 326 6.97 -3.80 21.78
N GLU A 327 6.55 -2.57 21.67
CA GLU A 327 5.81 -1.82 22.68
C GLU A 327 4.49 -1.30 22.07
N THR A 328 3.43 -1.24 22.87
CA THR A 328 2.18 -0.62 22.42
C THR A 328 2.26 0.89 22.57
N VAL A 329 1.89 1.61 21.52
CA VAL A 329 1.89 3.08 21.50
C VAL A 329 0.52 3.58 21.93
N GLU A 330 0.35 3.87 23.21
CA GLU A 330 -0.94 4.27 23.82
C GLU A 330 -1.54 5.53 23.17
N SER A 331 -0.70 6.49 22.72
CA SER A 331 -1.16 7.69 22.04
C SER A 331 -1.78 7.44 20.65
N MET A 332 -1.66 6.21 20.13
CA MET A 332 -2.20 5.74 18.86
C MET A 332 -3.36 4.75 19.05
N ALA A 333 -4.02 4.76 20.19
CA ALA A 333 -5.17 3.88 20.41
C ALA A 333 -6.28 4.10 19.37
N GLY A 334 -6.85 3.02 18.85
CA GLY A 334 -7.92 3.05 17.85
C GLY A 334 -7.46 3.29 16.41
N VAL A 335 -6.16 3.47 16.14
CA VAL A 335 -5.64 3.60 14.77
C VAL A 335 -5.87 2.30 14.01
N VAL A 336 -6.50 2.40 12.86
CA VAL A 336 -6.81 1.27 11.96
C VAL A 336 -6.00 1.29 10.67
N GLN A 337 -5.58 2.50 10.22
CA GLN A 337 -4.65 2.68 9.11
C GLN A 337 -3.68 3.81 9.41
N LEU A 338 -2.53 3.79 8.79
CA LEU A 338 -1.48 4.78 8.99
C LEU A 338 -0.56 4.85 7.77
N ASP A 339 -0.14 6.05 7.41
CA ASP A 339 0.91 6.24 6.43
C ASP A 339 1.90 7.33 6.89
N LYS A 340 3.12 7.26 6.39
CA LYS A 340 4.17 8.24 6.71
C LYS A 340 3.85 9.57 6.02
N LEU A 341 3.57 10.61 6.78
CA LEU A 341 3.34 11.95 6.24
C LEU A 341 4.67 12.64 5.89
N ASN A 342 5.61 12.58 6.82
CA ASN A 342 6.97 13.12 6.67
C ASN A 342 7.92 12.44 7.68
N GLU A 343 9.15 12.94 7.83
CA GLU A 343 10.14 12.32 8.71
C GLU A 343 9.78 12.33 10.21
N THR A 344 8.84 13.17 10.63
CA THR A 344 8.47 13.34 12.03
C THR A 344 7.02 12.99 12.35
N SER A 345 6.19 12.78 11.33
CA SER A 345 4.75 12.64 11.48
C SER A 345 4.18 11.54 10.61
N ALA A 346 3.13 10.90 11.11
CA ALA A 346 2.27 9.99 10.38
C ALA A 346 0.86 10.60 10.22
N LEU A 347 0.18 10.25 9.14
CA LEU A 347 -1.25 10.42 8.98
C LEU A 347 -1.93 9.13 9.42
N VAL A 348 -2.91 9.21 10.32
CA VAL A 348 -3.58 8.04 10.87
C VAL A 348 -5.09 8.13 10.73
N LEU A 349 -5.70 7.02 10.32
CA LEU A 349 -7.14 6.82 10.40
C LEU A 349 -7.46 6.14 11.73
N VAL A 350 -8.28 6.79 12.53
CA VAL A 350 -8.67 6.29 13.85
C VAL A 350 -10.15 5.92 13.85
N GLN A 351 -10.47 4.72 14.29
CA GLN A 351 -11.83 4.28 14.56
C GLN A 351 -12.17 4.58 16.02
N ALA A 352 -13.01 5.57 16.26
CA ALA A 352 -13.52 5.82 17.60
C ALA A 352 -14.44 4.68 18.06
N GLU A 353 -14.36 4.29 19.32
CA GLU A 353 -15.26 3.27 19.88
C GLU A 353 -16.71 3.76 19.83
N GLY A 354 -17.55 3.06 19.02
CA GLY A 354 -18.94 3.44 18.79
C GLY A 354 -19.16 4.79 18.09
N GLY A 355 -18.11 5.39 17.55
CA GLY A 355 -18.13 6.71 16.92
C GLY A 355 -17.65 6.70 15.45
N PRO A 356 -17.47 7.87 14.85
CA PRO A 356 -16.99 8.01 13.49
C PRO A 356 -15.51 7.66 13.36
N GLN A 357 -15.08 7.49 12.12
CA GLN A 357 -13.65 7.47 11.78
C GLN A 357 -13.15 8.90 11.58
N TYR A 358 -12.00 9.21 12.16
CA TYR A 358 -11.35 10.50 11.96
C TYR A 358 -9.92 10.33 11.44
N LEU A 359 -9.52 11.30 10.62
CA LEU A 359 -8.19 11.33 10.03
C LEU A 359 -7.38 12.43 10.69
N LYS A 360 -6.18 12.13 11.18
CA LYS A 360 -5.33 13.13 11.83
C LYS A 360 -3.86 12.92 11.63
N THR A 361 -3.13 14.02 11.62
CA THR A 361 -1.68 14.05 11.70
C THR A 361 -1.21 13.87 13.14
N ILE A 362 -0.30 12.95 13.38
CA ILE A 362 0.32 12.71 14.69
C ILE A 362 1.84 12.59 14.58
N ALA A 363 2.53 12.91 15.67
CA ALA A 363 3.98 12.70 15.73
C ALA A 363 4.33 11.20 15.74
N LEU A 364 5.39 10.83 15.03
CA LEU A 364 6.00 9.49 15.09
C LEU A 364 6.62 9.25 16.47
N PRO A 365 6.33 8.11 17.15
CA PRO A 365 6.74 7.81 18.52
C PRO A 365 8.22 7.50 18.69
#